data_d55275ef1a590bc464df8c4da415300b
#
_entry.id   d55275ef1a590bc464df8c4da415300b
#
_cell.length_a   1.000
_cell.length_b   1.000
_cell.length_c   1.000
_cell.angle_alpha   90.00
_cell.angle_beta   90.00
_cell.angle_gamma   90.00
#
_symmetry.space_group_name_H-M   'P 1'
#
loop_
_entity.id
_entity.type
_entity.pdbx_description
1 polymer ?
#
loop_
_entity_poly.entity_id
_entity_poly.type
_entity_poly.pdbx_seq_one_letter_code
_entity_poly.pdbx_strand_id
1 'polypeptide(L)'
;LIRIAKEWGVETEGKDIYDLAHEMAETGLMEYGKPFGYQRFLDRMPAGQKEKLIENEIAPRAIDREVASSLHMTHMGCSSLPEALVKQSLRCGMADGWGGSMMGTEFSDVLFGTPKPIDTEANLGVMVEENVNIVVHGHDPSLSEMICEYADSKEMIDYAKSVGAKGITVSGVCCTSNEVAMRRGVPMAGNFLQQENVVLTGACEAIVVDVQCIFPALGPLSKCFHTKFITTSPIAQMPDAEFIRFNAETAGENAKAIVKMAIDNFKNRKPELVHIPQLKQKATVGYSVEAIVKVLDGVTNSQVDETGTTKPLLECITSGVIRGAVAMVGCNNPKIRPDYAHIELMKKCIANDIVVIASGCSAQAAAKAGLMDKSAKDLCGAGLKRVCELADIPPVLHMGSCVDISRMMILAAELAKDAGLQINQLPVVGCAPEWMSEKAVSIGNYVVGTGIDTFLGVDPYVSGSSEMGELLTEGTRKWTGAAYTCLLYT
;
A
#
# COMPACT_ATOMS: atom_id res chain seq x y z
N LEU A 1 12.34 4.43 -15.45
CA LEU A 1 12.67 3.18 -16.14
C LEU A 1 14.18 2.87 -16.06
N ILE A 2 15.08 3.77 -16.53
CA ILE A 2 16.55 3.51 -16.57
C ILE A 2 17.11 3.21 -15.17
N ARG A 3 16.71 3.96 -14.13
CA ARG A 3 17.13 3.73 -12.76
C ARG A 3 16.73 2.33 -12.28
N ILE A 4 15.45 1.99 -12.44
CA ILE A 4 14.91 0.68 -12.02
C ILE A 4 15.57 -0.46 -12.80
N ALA A 5 15.79 -0.30 -14.11
CA ALA A 5 16.51 -1.27 -14.93
C ALA A 5 17.91 -1.57 -14.38
N LYS A 6 18.67 -0.53 -14.02
CA LYS A 6 20.00 -0.69 -13.40
C LYS A 6 19.92 -1.41 -12.05
N GLU A 7 18.96 -1.08 -11.21
CA GLU A 7 18.73 -1.75 -9.92
C GLU A 7 18.35 -3.22 -10.09
N TRP A 8 17.68 -3.56 -11.19
CA TRP A 8 17.37 -4.94 -11.56
C TRP A 8 18.52 -5.66 -12.24
N GLY A 9 19.65 -4.97 -12.51
CA GLY A 9 20.78 -5.51 -13.22
C GLY A 9 20.51 -5.75 -14.71
N VAL A 10 19.62 -4.96 -15.29
CA VAL A 10 19.34 -4.95 -16.73
C VAL A 10 20.25 -3.92 -17.40
N GLU A 11 20.93 -4.34 -18.48
CA GLU A 11 21.79 -3.46 -19.26
C GLU A 11 21.01 -2.34 -19.92
N THR A 12 21.50 -1.10 -19.79
CA THR A 12 20.77 0.08 -20.28
C THR A 12 21.46 0.81 -21.43
N GLU A 13 22.76 0.55 -21.68
CA GLU A 13 23.50 1.24 -22.75
C GLU A 13 23.07 0.79 -24.14
N GLY A 14 22.90 1.76 -25.03
CA GLY A 14 22.57 1.50 -26.43
C GLY A 14 21.13 1.05 -26.71
N LYS A 15 20.26 1.00 -25.69
CA LYS A 15 18.86 0.62 -25.83
C LYS A 15 17.96 1.85 -25.88
N ASP A 16 16.95 1.82 -26.73
CA ASP A 16 15.87 2.80 -26.65
C ASP A 16 14.92 2.47 -25.47
N ILE A 17 14.01 3.40 -25.18
CA ILE A 17 13.12 3.29 -24.01
C ILE A 17 12.13 2.12 -24.15
N TYR A 18 11.73 1.76 -25.35
CA TYR A 18 10.76 0.69 -25.60
C TYR A 18 11.43 -0.67 -25.51
N ASP A 19 12.64 -0.82 -26.06
CA ASP A 19 13.46 -2.03 -25.93
C ASP A 19 13.78 -2.32 -24.46
N LEU A 20 14.14 -1.26 -23.71
CA LEU A 20 14.42 -1.37 -22.29
C LEU A 20 13.16 -1.76 -21.49
N ALA A 21 12.00 -1.18 -21.81
CA ALA A 21 10.74 -1.53 -21.16
C ALA A 21 10.34 -2.98 -21.45
N HIS A 22 10.54 -3.45 -22.67
CA HIS A 22 10.28 -4.83 -23.06
C HIS A 22 11.15 -5.80 -22.28
N GLU A 23 12.46 -5.57 -22.22
CA GLU A 23 13.40 -6.41 -21.48
C GLU A 23 13.12 -6.40 -19.97
N MET A 24 12.70 -5.26 -19.42
CA MET A 24 12.26 -5.17 -18.03
C MET A 24 11.01 -6.03 -17.79
N ALA A 25 10.03 -6.01 -18.70
CA ALA A 25 8.84 -6.84 -18.59
C ALA A 25 9.17 -8.33 -18.67
N GLU A 26 10.03 -8.74 -19.61
CA GLU A 26 10.52 -10.14 -19.70
C GLU A 26 11.27 -10.55 -18.43
N THR A 27 12.15 -9.69 -17.92
CA THR A 27 12.88 -9.93 -16.68
C THR A 27 11.94 -10.13 -15.51
N GLY A 28 10.89 -9.31 -15.40
CA GLY A 28 9.85 -9.44 -14.38
C GLY A 28 9.11 -10.78 -14.50
N LEU A 29 8.67 -11.14 -15.70
CA LEU A 29 7.98 -12.42 -15.94
C LEU A 29 8.83 -13.63 -15.57
N MET A 30 10.14 -13.59 -15.80
CA MET A 30 11.05 -14.67 -15.42
C MET A 30 11.15 -14.88 -13.90
N GLU A 31 10.93 -13.84 -13.09
CA GLU A 31 10.96 -13.97 -11.63
C GLU A 31 9.75 -14.72 -11.04
N TYR A 32 8.68 -14.94 -11.83
CA TYR A 32 7.55 -15.77 -11.40
C TYR A 32 7.90 -17.26 -11.38
N GLY A 33 8.57 -17.77 -12.39
CA GLY A 33 8.76 -19.20 -12.59
C GLY A 33 10.20 -19.69 -12.87
N LYS A 34 11.22 -18.90 -12.53
CA LYS A 34 12.60 -19.30 -12.85
C LYS A 34 13.01 -20.62 -12.19
N PRO A 35 13.72 -21.51 -12.90
CA PRO A 35 13.98 -22.87 -12.44
C PRO A 35 15.09 -22.97 -11.40
N PHE A 36 16.07 -22.07 -11.41
CA PHE A 36 17.28 -22.14 -10.58
C PHE A 36 17.61 -20.80 -9.91
N GLY A 37 18.42 -20.86 -8.86
CA GLY A 37 18.89 -19.71 -8.09
C GLY A 37 17.81 -19.14 -7.17
N TYR A 38 18.07 -17.96 -6.65
CA TYR A 38 17.17 -17.21 -5.80
C TYR A 38 16.58 -16.02 -6.55
N GLN A 39 15.54 -15.45 -5.98
CA GLN A 39 14.88 -14.26 -6.52
C GLN A 39 15.85 -13.10 -6.59
N ARG A 40 15.90 -12.41 -7.75
CA ARG A 40 16.88 -11.37 -8.08
C ARG A 40 16.87 -10.21 -7.08
N PHE A 41 15.69 -9.80 -6.65
CA PHE A 41 15.55 -8.61 -5.81
C PHE A 41 16.11 -8.77 -4.39
N LEU A 42 16.41 -10.00 -3.95
CA LEU A 42 17.13 -10.23 -2.71
C LEU A 42 18.53 -9.60 -2.71
N ASP A 43 19.09 -9.31 -3.89
CA ASP A 43 20.38 -8.62 -4.03
C ASP A 43 20.32 -7.16 -3.57
N ARG A 44 19.13 -6.60 -3.41
CA ARG A 44 18.93 -5.27 -2.85
C ARG A 44 19.01 -5.21 -1.32
N MET A 45 18.96 -6.36 -0.65
CA MET A 45 19.18 -6.46 0.79
C MET A 45 20.65 -6.27 1.16
N PRO A 46 20.99 -5.92 2.43
CA PRO A 46 22.31 -6.13 2.97
C PRO A 46 22.73 -7.61 2.83
N ALA A 47 23.97 -7.85 2.39
CA ALA A 47 24.46 -9.19 2.09
C ALA A 47 24.28 -10.19 3.25
N GLY A 48 24.57 -9.76 4.48
CA GLY A 48 24.40 -10.62 5.65
C GLY A 48 22.96 -11.04 5.94
N GLN A 49 21.96 -10.21 5.56
CA GLN A 49 20.54 -10.60 5.68
C GLN A 49 20.19 -11.65 4.62
N LYS A 50 20.63 -11.46 3.38
CA LYS A 50 20.43 -12.44 2.30
C LYS A 50 21.08 -13.78 2.64
N GLU A 51 22.32 -13.79 3.12
CA GLU A 51 23.04 -15.00 3.55
C GLU A 51 22.28 -15.74 4.65
N LYS A 52 21.80 -15.01 5.67
CA LYS A 52 21.00 -15.59 6.76
C LYS A 52 19.72 -16.27 6.24
N LEU A 53 19.01 -15.68 5.27
CA LEU A 53 17.83 -16.30 4.66
C LEU A 53 18.17 -17.57 3.88
N ILE A 54 19.29 -17.59 3.20
CA ILE A 54 19.79 -18.79 2.46
C ILE A 54 20.12 -19.90 3.43
N GLU A 55 20.91 -19.62 4.48
CA GLU A 55 21.34 -20.60 5.50
C GLU A 55 20.14 -21.21 6.25
N ASN A 56 19.07 -20.45 6.45
CA ASN A 56 17.86 -20.92 7.13
C ASN A 56 16.77 -21.43 6.19
N GLU A 57 17.06 -21.58 4.88
CA GLU A 57 16.15 -22.09 3.86
C GLU A 57 14.87 -21.25 3.69
N ILE A 58 14.97 -19.92 3.90
CA ILE A 58 13.85 -18.96 3.78
C ILE A 58 13.98 -18.12 2.50
N ALA A 59 15.15 -18.08 1.86
CA ALA A 59 15.33 -17.33 0.62
C ALA A 59 14.44 -17.92 -0.50
N PRO A 60 13.53 -17.12 -1.10
CA PRO A 60 12.64 -17.58 -2.16
C PRO A 60 13.39 -17.76 -3.49
N ARG A 61 12.91 -18.67 -4.31
CA ARG A 61 13.46 -18.97 -5.63
C ARG A 61 12.74 -18.23 -6.75
N ALA A 62 11.39 -18.25 -6.69
CA ALA A 62 10.52 -17.58 -7.66
C ALA A 62 9.10 -17.46 -7.07
N ILE A 63 8.30 -16.51 -7.53
CA ILE A 63 7.00 -16.19 -6.93
C ILE A 63 6.04 -17.38 -7.00
N ASP A 64 5.69 -17.82 -8.20
CA ASP A 64 4.72 -18.92 -8.39
C ASP A 64 5.22 -20.24 -7.81
N ARG A 65 6.52 -20.44 -7.81
CA ARG A 65 7.13 -21.64 -7.25
C ARG A 65 6.92 -21.77 -5.75
N GLU A 66 7.04 -20.66 -5.01
CA GLU A 66 6.82 -20.69 -3.57
C GLU A 66 5.33 -20.80 -3.23
N VAL A 67 4.44 -20.20 -4.04
CA VAL A 67 2.99 -20.40 -3.92
C VAL A 67 2.61 -21.85 -4.18
N ALA A 68 3.09 -22.47 -5.26
CA ALA A 68 2.84 -23.87 -5.58
C ALA A 68 3.41 -24.81 -4.50
N SER A 69 4.60 -24.50 -3.95
CA SER A 69 5.19 -25.26 -2.84
C SER A 69 4.32 -25.18 -1.59
N SER A 70 3.77 -24.01 -1.26
CA SER A 70 2.87 -23.83 -0.11
C SER A 70 1.59 -24.64 -0.27
N LEU A 71 0.97 -24.62 -1.46
CA LEU A 71 -0.22 -25.44 -1.77
C LEU A 71 0.09 -26.93 -1.64
N HIS A 72 1.24 -27.38 -2.11
CA HIS A 72 1.64 -28.77 -2.01
C HIS A 72 1.93 -29.19 -0.56
N MET A 73 2.70 -28.40 0.20
CA MET A 73 3.06 -28.72 1.59
C MET A 73 1.85 -28.77 2.53
N THR A 74 0.82 -27.97 2.26
CA THR A 74 -0.41 -27.95 3.06
C THR A 74 -1.43 -29.01 2.65
N HIS A 75 -1.14 -29.78 1.58
CA HIS A 75 -1.96 -30.93 1.20
C HIS A 75 -1.85 -32.04 2.25
N MET A 76 -2.95 -32.72 2.53
CA MET A 76 -3.03 -33.81 3.51
C MET A 76 -1.95 -34.85 3.24
N GLY A 77 -1.15 -35.18 4.27
CA GLY A 77 -0.11 -36.20 4.22
C GLY A 77 1.24 -35.75 3.59
N CYS A 78 1.39 -34.47 3.20
CA CYS A 78 2.66 -33.97 2.69
C CYS A 78 3.60 -33.48 3.78
N SER A 79 3.19 -32.49 4.57
CA SER A 79 4.01 -31.98 5.68
C SER A 79 3.14 -31.75 6.92
N SER A 80 3.68 -32.16 8.06
CA SER A 80 3.04 -31.93 9.38
C SER A 80 4.03 -31.32 10.40
N LEU A 81 5.24 -30.93 9.96
CA LEU A 81 6.21 -30.28 10.82
C LEU A 81 5.94 -28.78 10.88
N PRO A 82 5.56 -28.22 12.04
CA PRO A 82 5.26 -26.80 12.18
C PRO A 82 6.39 -25.89 11.72
N GLU A 83 7.63 -26.18 12.08
CA GLU A 83 8.80 -25.42 11.64
C GLU A 83 8.92 -25.35 10.10
N ALA A 84 8.73 -26.48 9.41
CA ALA A 84 8.83 -26.51 7.94
C ALA A 84 7.71 -25.66 7.29
N LEU A 85 6.50 -25.70 7.86
CA LEU A 85 5.36 -24.90 7.38
C LEU A 85 5.57 -23.41 7.65
N VAL A 86 6.09 -23.02 8.81
CA VAL A 86 6.42 -21.61 9.10
C VAL A 86 7.53 -21.10 8.19
N LYS A 87 8.61 -21.86 7.97
CA LYS A 87 9.66 -21.48 7.03
C LYS A 87 9.14 -21.35 5.59
N GLN A 88 8.24 -22.23 5.15
CA GLN A 88 7.62 -22.11 3.83
C GLN A 88 6.71 -20.86 3.76
N SER A 89 5.97 -20.53 4.80
CA SER A 89 5.15 -19.32 4.83
C SER A 89 6.00 -18.05 4.75
N LEU A 90 7.14 -18.01 5.46
CA LEU A 90 8.13 -16.93 5.35
C LEU A 90 8.69 -16.84 3.94
N ARG A 91 9.07 -17.97 3.33
CA ARG A 91 9.59 -18.01 1.96
C ARG A 91 8.56 -17.54 0.94
N CYS A 92 7.31 -17.95 1.09
CA CYS A 92 6.21 -17.46 0.24
C CYS A 92 5.97 -15.96 0.41
N GLY A 93 5.95 -15.46 1.65
CA GLY A 93 5.87 -14.02 1.91
C GLY A 93 7.06 -13.25 1.35
N MET A 94 8.29 -13.76 1.49
CA MET A 94 9.48 -13.14 0.89
C MET A 94 9.41 -13.10 -0.64
N ALA A 95 8.83 -14.14 -1.28
CA ALA A 95 8.58 -14.14 -2.72
C ALA A 95 7.58 -13.06 -3.15
N ASP A 96 6.57 -12.79 -2.34
CA ASP A 96 5.66 -11.66 -2.53
C ASP A 96 6.38 -10.32 -2.32
N GLY A 97 6.90 -10.07 -1.13
CA GLY A 97 7.46 -8.76 -0.76
C GLY A 97 8.65 -8.31 -1.62
N TRP A 98 9.66 -9.17 -1.76
CA TRP A 98 10.86 -8.92 -2.57
C TRP A 98 10.73 -9.36 -4.03
N GLY A 99 9.53 -9.67 -4.48
CA GLY A 99 9.23 -10.08 -5.83
C GLY A 99 7.98 -9.38 -6.35
N GLY A 100 6.81 -9.97 -6.13
CA GLY A 100 5.55 -9.50 -6.69
C GLY A 100 5.21 -8.07 -6.31
N SER A 101 5.25 -7.75 -5.02
CA SER A 101 4.95 -6.40 -4.51
C SER A 101 5.97 -5.37 -4.99
N MET A 102 7.26 -5.70 -4.98
CA MET A 102 8.31 -4.79 -5.44
C MET A 102 8.18 -4.50 -6.94
N MET A 103 7.97 -5.53 -7.76
CA MET A 103 7.72 -5.34 -9.19
C MET A 103 6.45 -4.51 -9.45
N GLY A 104 5.36 -4.79 -8.72
CA GLY A 104 4.11 -4.06 -8.84
C GLY A 104 4.28 -2.57 -8.57
N THR A 105 4.97 -2.22 -7.49
CA THR A 105 5.31 -0.83 -7.14
C THR A 105 6.17 -0.17 -8.21
N GLU A 106 7.25 -0.82 -8.62
CA GLU A 106 8.22 -0.23 -9.58
C GLU A 106 7.66 -0.10 -10.99
N PHE A 107 6.88 -1.08 -11.47
CA PHE A 107 6.18 -0.94 -12.75
C PHE A 107 5.10 0.13 -12.70
N SER A 108 4.37 0.27 -11.60
CA SER A 108 3.42 1.38 -11.43
C SER A 108 4.12 2.73 -11.48
N ASP A 109 5.30 2.85 -10.89
CA ASP A 109 6.11 4.08 -10.97
C ASP A 109 6.62 4.37 -12.37
N VAL A 110 6.98 3.34 -13.14
CA VAL A 110 7.37 3.51 -14.56
C VAL A 110 6.19 3.98 -15.41
N LEU A 111 5.00 3.41 -15.19
CA LEU A 111 3.82 3.69 -16.01
C LEU A 111 3.14 5.02 -15.63
N PHE A 112 3.00 5.29 -14.33
CA PHE A 112 2.16 6.39 -13.82
C PHE A 112 2.95 7.48 -13.11
N GLY A 113 4.25 7.29 -12.94
CA GLY A 113 5.16 8.23 -12.29
C GLY A 113 5.44 7.91 -10.83
N THR A 114 6.69 8.14 -10.42
CA THR A 114 7.12 8.03 -9.02
C THR A 114 6.41 9.09 -8.17
N PRO A 115 5.74 8.71 -7.07
CA PRO A 115 5.00 9.64 -6.24
C PRO A 115 5.87 10.74 -5.66
N LYS A 116 5.28 11.94 -5.56
CA LYS A 116 5.85 13.13 -4.91
C LYS A 116 4.80 13.72 -3.99
N PRO A 117 5.19 14.43 -2.92
CA PRO A 117 4.24 15.05 -2.02
C PRO A 117 3.19 15.88 -2.76
N ILE A 118 1.93 15.55 -2.57
CA ILE A 118 0.77 16.20 -3.17
C ILE A 118 -0.34 16.31 -2.13
N ASP A 119 -1.08 17.42 -2.16
CA ASP A 119 -2.21 17.65 -1.25
C ASP A 119 -3.47 16.96 -1.76
N THR A 120 -4.23 16.42 -0.82
CA THR A 120 -5.52 15.78 -1.05
C THR A 120 -6.46 15.96 0.15
N GLU A 121 -7.65 15.38 0.08
CA GLU A 121 -8.63 15.36 1.16
C GLU A 121 -9.07 13.93 1.49
N ALA A 122 -9.51 13.71 2.72
CA ALA A 122 -10.01 12.41 3.19
C ALA A 122 -11.36 12.53 3.90
N ASN A 123 -12.07 11.41 4.02
CA ASN A 123 -13.41 11.18 4.53
C ASN A 123 -14.53 11.30 3.49
N LEU A 124 -15.74 10.83 3.85
CA LEU A 124 -16.90 10.77 2.95
C LEU A 124 -17.37 12.14 2.42
N GLY A 125 -17.05 13.23 3.13
CA GLY A 125 -17.36 14.58 2.68
C GLY A 125 -16.61 15.03 1.42
N VAL A 126 -15.73 14.20 0.87
CA VAL A 126 -15.07 14.48 -0.42
C VAL A 126 -15.98 14.29 -1.63
N MET A 127 -17.09 13.58 -1.46
CA MET A 127 -18.11 13.46 -2.51
C MET A 127 -18.82 14.80 -2.74
N VAL A 128 -19.16 15.10 -3.97
CA VAL A 128 -19.75 16.38 -4.38
C VAL A 128 -21.15 16.15 -4.92
N GLU A 129 -22.17 16.74 -4.27
CA GLU A 129 -23.57 16.51 -4.61
C GLU A 129 -23.90 16.88 -6.06
N GLU A 130 -23.35 17.99 -6.56
CA GLU A 130 -23.64 18.45 -7.91
C GLU A 130 -22.86 17.74 -9.01
N ASN A 131 -21.91 16.86 -8.66
CA ASN A 131 -21.09 16.13 -9.61
C ASN A 131 -21.54 14.68 -9.77
N VAL A 132 -21.15 14.07 -10.87
CA VAL A 132 -21.14 12.62 -11.01
C VAL A 132 -20.03 12.08 -10.10
N ASN A 133 -20.35 11.26 -9.12
CA ASN A 133 -19.35 10.67 -8.22
C ASN A 133 -19.02 9.23 -8.65
N ILE A 134 -17.77 8.98 -8.98
CA ILE A 134 -17.25 7.66 -9.30
C ILE A 134 -16.29 7.25 -8.19
N VAL A 135 -16.51 6.08 -7.61
CA VAL A 135 -15.65 5.56 -6.55
C VAL A 135 -14.88 4.36 -7.07
N VAL A 136 -13.54 4.44 -7.03
CA VAL A 136 -12.63 3.33 -7.35
C VAL A 136 -12.27 2.58 -6.07
N HIS A 137 -12.31 1.24 -6.13
CA HIS A 137 -12.08 0.40 -4.96
C HIS A 137 -11.40 -0.92 -5.35
N GLY A 138 -10.41 -1.31 -4.58
CA GLY A 138 -9.62 -2.52 -4.79
C GLY A 138 -8.12 -2.24 -4.78
N HIS A 139 -7.38 -2.81 -5.75
CA HIS A 139 -5.92 -2.86 -5.71
C HIS A 139 -5.21 -2.63 -7.05
N ASP A 140 -5.92 -2.59 -8.18
CA ASP A 140 -5.33 -2.41 -9.52
C ASP A 140 -5.15 -0.91 -9.85
N PRO A 141 -3.91 -0.39 -9.84
CA PRO A 141 -3.67 1.01 -10.19
C PRO A 141 -3.96 1.31 -11.66
N SER A 142 -3.82 0.34 -12.56
CA SER A 142 -4.02 0.56 -14.00
C SER A 142 -5.46 0.96 -14.31
N LEU A 143 -6.43 0.28 -13.71
CA LEU A 143 -7.85 0.60 -13.87
C LEU A 143 -8.17 1.98 -13.33
N SER A 144 -7.74 2.27 -12.10
CA SER A 144 -8.07 3.53 -11.42
C SER A 144 -7.41 4.74 -12.09
N GLU A 145 -6.17 4.62 -12.54
CA GLU A 145 -5.48 5.66 -13.30
C GLU A 145 -6.18 5.97 -14.61
N MET A 146 -6.61 4.94 -15.36
CA MET A 146 -7.37 5.12 -16.60
C MET A 146 -8.75 5.74 -16.36
N ILE A 147 -9.44 5.39 -15.28
CA ILE A 147 -10.71 6.04 -14.90
C ILE A 147 -10.49 7.51 -14.61
N CYS A 148 -9.46 7.87 -13.85
CA CYS A 148 -9.12 9.26 -13.56
C CYS A 148 -8.82 10.04 -14.85
N GLU A 149 -8.03 9.48 -15.76
CA GLU A 149 -7.68 10.09 -17.04
C GLU A 149 -8.90 10.44 -17.87
N TYR A 150 -9.85 9.50 -17.99
CA TYR A 150 -11.07 9.76 -18.74
C TYR A 150 -12.05 10.69 -18.00
N ALA A 151 -12.15 10.59 -16.68
CA ALA A 151 -12.99 11.46 -15.88
C ALA A 151 -12.55 12.94 -15.97
N ASP A 152 -11.24 13.19 -16.08
CA ASP A 152 -10.66 14.52 -16.25
C ASP A 152 -10.72 15.03 -17.68
N SER A 153 -11.08 14.17 -18.64
CA SER A 153 -11.13 14.55 -20.06
C SER A 153 -12.24 15.58 -20.32
N LYS A 154 -11.94 16.55 -21.21
CA LYS A 154 -12.92 17.55 -21.63
C LYS A 154 -14.21 16.92 -22.17
N GLU A 155 -14.08 15.81 -22.93
CA GLU A 155 -15.20 15.10 -23.52
C GLU A 155 -16.18 14.61 -22.43
N MET A 156 -15.67 13.94 -21.40
CA MET A 156 -16.51 13.38 -20.32
C MET A 156 -17.07 14.47 -19.40
N ILE A 157 -16.30 15.51 -19.12
CA ILE A 157 -16.79 16.68 -18.34
C ILE A 157 -17.92 17.38 -19.08
N ASP A 158 -17.79 17.62 -20.39
CA ASP A 158 -18.84 18.24 -21.18
C ASP A 158 -20.08 17.33 -21.27
N TYR A 159 -19.88 16.02 -21.35
CA TYR A 159 -20.96 15.05 -21.30
C TYR A 159 -21.68 15.06 -19.95
N ALA A 160 -20.96 15.08 -18.83
CA ALA A 160 -21.56 15.19 -17.50
C ALA A 160 -22.41 16.46 -17.36
N LYS A 161 -21.93 17.60 -17.88
CA LYS A 161 -22.71 18.85 -17.90
C LYS A 161 -23.97 18.72 -18.74
N SER A 162 -23.95 17.98 -19.83
CA SER A 162 -25.13 17.80 -20.70
C SER A 162 -26.26 17.03 -20.04
N VAL A 163 -25.96 16.20 -19.03
CA VAL A 163 -26.97 15.47 -18.24
C VAL A 163 -27.37 16.20 -16.96
N GLY A 164 -26.84 17.40 -16.72
CA GLY A 164 -27.21 18.28 -15.60
C GLY A 164 -26.26 18.27 -14.41
N ALA A 165 -25.15 17.51 -14.46
CA ALA A 165 -24.11 17.57 -13.44
C ALA A 165 -23.21 18.81 -13.65
N LYS A 166 -22.50 19.27 -12.59
CA LYS A 166 -21.51 20.35 -12.74
C LYS A 166 -20.14 19.86 -13.20
N GLY A 167 -19.85 18.58 -12.98
CA GLY A 167 -18.58 17.93 -13.32
C GLY A 167 -18.56 16.47 -12.91
N ILE A 168 -17.36 15.89 -12.82
CA ILE A 168 -17.13 14.54 -12.35
C ILE A 168 -16.20 14.61 -11.13
N THR A 169 -16.46 13.83 -10.11
CA THR A 169 -15.60 13.63 -8.95
C THR A 169 -15.21 12.16 -8.89
N VAL A 170 -13.92 11.87 -8.99
CA VAL A 170 -13.39 10.55 -8.66
C VAL A 170 -12.91 10.58 -7.21
N SER A 171 -13.27 9.59 -6.43
CA SER A 171 -12.72 9.36 -5.11
C SER A 171 -12.41 7.88 -4.92
N GLY A 172 -11.61 7.54 -3.91
CA GLY A 172 -11.16 6.18 -3.77
C GLY A 172 -11.45 5.56 -2.41
N VAL A 173 -11.46 4.23 -2.39
CA VAL A 173 -11.55 3.40 -1.19
C VAL A 173 -10.43 2.35 -1.26
N CYS A 174 -9.87 1.97 -0.10
CA CYS A 174 -8.87 0.91 0.03
C CYS A 174 -7.53 1.24 -0.69
N CYS A 175 -6.80 0.23 -1.18
CA CYS A 175 -5.46 0.41 -1.76
C CYS A 175 -5.46 1.22 -3.05
N THR A 176 -6.40 0.99 -3.95
CA THR A 176 -6.58 1.78 -5.17
C THR A 176 -6.71 3.29 -4.88
N SER A 177 -7.38 3.65 -3.77
CA SER A 177 -7.44 5.05 -3.32
C SER A 177 -6.07 5.65 -3.02
N ASN A 178 -5.20 4.88 -2.35
CA ASN A 178 -3.84 5.34 -2.04
C ASN A 178 -3.02 5.54 -3.32
N GLU A 179 -3.20 4.67 -4.31
CA GLU A 179 -2.49 4.74 -5.60
C GLU A 179 -2.79 6.04 -6.37
N VAL A 180 -4.07 6.35 -6.55
CA VAL A 180 -4.47 7.57 -7.28
C VAL A 180 -4.31 8.83 -6.43
N ALA A 181 -4.42 8.74 -5.09
CA ALA A 181 -4.15 9.87 -4.22
C ALA A 181 -2.68 10.29 -4.29
N MET A 182 -1.74 9.35 -4.19
CA MET A 182 -0.31 9.69 -4.16
C MET A 182 0.26 10.20 -5.47
N ARG A 183 -0.40 9.96 -6.61
CA ARG A 183 0.05 10.42 -7.94
C ARG A 183 -0.76 11.59 -8.48
N ARG A 184 -2.07 11.63 -8.22
CA ARG A 184 -3.00 12.60 -8.78
C ARG A 184 -3.68 13.52 -7.75
N GLY A 185 -3.50 13.27 -6.43
CA GLY A 185 -4.22 13.99 -5.39
C GLY A 185 -5.71 13.65 -5.32
N VAL A 186 -6.14 12.54 -5.89
CA VAL A 186 -7.54 12.09 -5.84
C VAL A 186 -7.98 11.90 -4.40
N PRO A 187 -9.14 12.43 -3.98
CA PRO A 187 -9.61 12.32 -2.61
C PRO A 187 -9.87 10.89 -2.14
N MET A 188 -9.59 10.62 -0.87
CA MET A 188 -9.78 9.33 -0.23
C MET A 188 -11.12 9.29 0.53
N ALA A 189 -12.15 8.63 0.00
CA ALA A 189 -13.45 8.51 0.64
C ALA A 189 -13.41 7.67 1.93
N GLY A 190 -12.51 6.68 2.00
CA GLY A 190 -12.30 5.88 3.18
C GLY A 190 -11.49 4.61 2.95
N ASN A 191 -11.30 3.81 4.01
CA ASN A 191 -10.73 2.49 3.92
C ASN A 191 -11.78 1.43 3.53
N PHE A 192 -11.40 0.17 3.42
CA PHE A 192 -12.32 -0.88 2.94
C PHE A 192 -13.57 -1.08 3.83
N LEU A 193 -13.53 -0.75 5.12
CA LEU A 193 -14.71 -0.83 5.98
C LEU A 193 -15.74 0.28 5.71
N GLN A 194 -15.38 1.33 4.97
CA GLN A 194 -16.30 2.39 4.55
C GLN A 194 -16.89 2.21 3.14
N GLN A 195 -16.59 1.10 2.45
CA GLN A 195 -17.09 0.87 1.08
C GLN A 195 -18.62 0.90 0.99
N GLU A 196 -19.33 0.37 1.98
CA GLU A 196 -20.78 0.44 2.05
C GLU A 196 -21.27 1.86 2.34
N ASN A 197 -20.56 2.61 3.19
CA ASN A 197 -20.92 3.98 3.53
C ASN A 197 -20.87 4.91 2.32
N VAL A 198 -20.01 4.66 1.35
CA VAL A 198 -19.98 5.39 0.08
C VAL A 198 -21.31 5.27 -0.67
N VAL A 199 -21.86 4.05 -0.76
CA VAL A 199 -23.17 3.80 -1.38
C VAL A 199 -24.29 4.44 -0.57
N LEU A 200 -24.19 4.35 0.77
CA LEU A 200 -25.18 4.92 1.70
C LEU A 200 -25.26 6.45 1.64
N THR A 201 -24.25 7.15 1.08
CA THR A 201 -24.36 8.60 0.83
C THR A 201 -25.48 8.95 -0.16
N GLY A 202 -25.96 7.97 -0.95
CA GLY A 202 -26.95 8.21 -2.00
C GLY A 202 -26.46 9.09 -3.16
N ALA A 203 -25.19 9.47 -3.17
CA ALA A 203 -24.58 10.35 -4.16
C ALA A 203 -23.56 9.63 -5.09
N CYS A 204 -23.39 8.32 -4.96
CA CYS A 204 -22.45 7.53 -5.75
C CYS A 204 -23.11 6.98 -7.01
N GLU A 205 -22.70 7.39 -8.20
CA GLU A 205 -23.21 6.89 -9.46
C GLU A 205 -22.65 5.54 -9.83
N ALA A 206 -21.35 5.33 -9.56
CA ALA A 206 -20.70 4.06 -9.79
C ALA A 206 -19.65 3.78 -8.72
N ILE A 207 -19.65 2.55 -8.20
CA ILE A 207 -18.53 1.97 -7.47
C ILE A 207 -17.90 0.91 -8.36
N VAL A 208 -16.63 1.13 -8.70
CA VAL A 208 -15.87 0.29 -9.63
C VAL A 208 -14.84 -0.50 -8.87
N VAL A 209 -14.88 -1.81 -8.97
CA VAL A 209 -14.04 -2.68 -8.16
C VAL A 209 -13.21 -3.62 -9.03
N ASP A 210 -12.01 -3.90 -8.58
CA ASP A 210 -11.08 -4.84 -9.24
C ASP A 210 -10.93 -6.14 -8.44
N VAL A 211 -10.01 -6.23 -7.50
CA VAL A 211 -9.72 -7.42 -6.69
C VAL A 211 -9.52 -7.06 -5.23
N GLN A 212 -9.78 -8.02 -4.33
CA GLN A 212 -9.53 -7.99 -2.88
C GLN A 212 -10.29 -6.92 -2.09
N CYS A 213 -10.59 -7.22 -0.84
CA CYS A 213 -11.26 -6.33 0.13
C CYS A 213 -12.65 -5.84 -0.29
N ILE A 214 -13.28 -6.49 -1.25
CA ILE A 214 -14.60 -6.14 -1.79
C ILE A 214 -15.66 -6.93 -1.06
N PHE A 215 -16.66 -6.26 -0.49
CA PHE A 215 -17.76 -6.92 0.18
C PHE A 215 -18.87 -7.31 -0.83
N PRO A 216 -19.26 -8.58 -0.88
CA PRO A 216 -20.40 -9.01 -1.72
C PRO A 216 -21.70 -8.26 -1.38
N ALA A 217 -21.83 -7.74 -0.14
CA ALA A 217 -22.96 -6.95 0.32
C ALA A 217 -23.16 -5.65 -0.48
N LEU A 218 -22.15 -5.16 -1.21
CA LEU A 218 -22.31 -4.02 -2.11
C LEU A 218 -23.36 -4.28 -3.21
N GLY A 219 -23.51 -5.53 -3.69
CA GLY A 219 -24.48 -5.88 -4.71
C GLY A 219 -25.92 -5.57 -4.28
N PRO A 220 -26.46 -6.24 -3.25
CA PRO A 220 -27.81 -5.96 -2.77
C PRO A 220 -27.97 -4.54 -2.24
N LEU A 221 -26.93 -3.94 -1.62
CA LEU A 221 -26.99 -2.56 -1.13
C LEU A 221 -27.15 -1.56 -2.29
N SER A 222 -26.39 -1.72 -3.35
CA SER A 222 -26.43 -0.84 -4.52
C SER A 222 -27.82 -0.81 -5.18
N LYS A 223 -28.59 -1.90 -5.11
CA LYS A 223 -29.96 -1.95 -5.60
C LYS A 223 -30.96 -1.12 -4.78
N CYS A 224 -30.66 -0.82 -3.54
CA CYS A 224 -31.49 0.07 -2.70
C CYS A 224 -31.34 1.54 -3.11
N PHE A 225 -30.27 1.86 -3.80
CA PHE A 225 -29.94 3.17 -4.34
C PHE A 225 -29.96 3.16 -5.87
N HIS A 226 -29.31 4.15 -6.50
CA HIS A 226 -29.11 4.18 -7.95
C HIS A 226 -27.69 3.70 -8.37
N THR A 227 -26.82 3.43 -7.40
CA THR A 227 -25.40 3.13 -7.62
C THR A 227 -25.18 1.94 -8.54
N LYS A 228 -24.39 2.11 -9.58
CA LYS A 228 -23.87 1.01 -10.40
C LYS A 228 -22.71 0.33 -9.68
N PHE A 229 -22.88 -0.96 -9.40
CA PHE A 229 -21.79 -1.79 -8.87
C PHE A 229 -21.13 -2.54 -10.03
N ILE A 230 -19.86 -2.19 -10.33
CA ILE A 230 -19.15 -2.68 -11.51
C ILE A 230 -17.93 -3.47 -11.07
N THR A 231 -17.84 -4.74 -11.47
CA THR A 231 -16.65 -5.59 -11.30
C THR A 231 -15.88 -5.68 -12.60
N THR A 232 -14.54 -5.71 -12.52
CA THR A 232 -13.68 -5.60 -13.70
C THR A 232 -12.72 -6.78 -13.87
N SER A 233 -12.49 -7.55 -12.80
CA SER A 233 -11.59 -8.70 -12.82
C SER A 233 -12.36 -10.02 -13.00
N PRO A 234 -11.92 -10.91 -13.89
CA PRO A 234 -12.57 -12.22 -14.07
C PRO A 234 -12.41 -13.16 -12.86
N ILE A 235 -11.44 -12.89 -11.99
CA ILE A 235 -11.19 -13.70 -10.78
C ILE A 235 -11.85 -13.13 -9.52
N ALA A 236 -12.54 -11.99 -9.63
CA ALA A 236 -13.18 -11.30 -8.49
C ALA A 236 -14.59 -10.80 -8.89
N GLN A 237 -15.39 -11.66 -9.47
CA GLN A 237 -16.78 -11.34 -9.80
C GLN A 237 -17.67 -11.42 -8.56
N MET A 238 -18.56 -10.44 -8.41
CA MET A 238 -19.47 -10.34 -7.27
C MET A 238 -20.93 -10.50 -7.70
N PRO A 239 -21.78 -11.06 -6.82
CA PRO A 239 -23.23 -11.12 -7.09
C PRO A 239 -23.81 -9.73 -7.34
N ASP A 240 -24.77 -9.64 -8.24
CA ASP A 240 -25.52 -8.43 -8.53
C ASP A 240 -24.70 -7.27 -9.13
N ALA A 241 -23.44 -7.52 -9.50
CA ALA A 241 -22.57 -6.55 -10.17
C ALA A 241 -22.68 -6.63 -11.69
N GLU A 242 -22.50 -5.50 -12.35
CA GLU A 242 -22.24 -5.47 -13.79
C GLU A 242 -20.77 -5.84 -14.04
N PHE A 243 -20.50 -6.76 -14.96
CA PHE A 243 -19.14 -7.18 -15.26
C PHE A 243 -18.64 -6.52 -16.54
N ILE A 244 -17.59 -5.71 -16.42
CA ILE A 244 -16.87 -5.09 -17.54
C ILE A 244 -15.41 -5.53 -17.43
N ARG A 245 -15.00 -6.51 -18.23
CA ARG A 245 -13.64 -7.04 -18.18
C ARG A 245 -12.63 -5.93 -18.49
N PHE A 246 -11.74 -5.63 -17.55
CA PHE A 246 -10.60 -4.75 -17.75
C PHE A 246 -9.37 -5.58 -18.15
N ASN A 247 -8.68 -5.17 -19.20
CA ASN A 247 -7.39 -5.70 -19.63
C ASN A 247 -6.55 -4.60 -20.29
N ALA A 248 -5.25 -4.84 -20.44
CA ALA A 248 -4.33 -3.85 -20.98
C ALA A 248 -4.65 -3.42 -22.44
N GLU A 249 -5.18 -4.33 -23.26
CA GLU A 249 -5.44 -4.10 -24.67
C GLU A 249 -6.61 -3.13 -24.92
N THR A 250 -7.62 -3.18 -24.05
CA THR A 250 -8.84 -2.37 -24.16
C THR A 250 -9.03 -1.43 -22.95
N ALA A 251 -7.96 -1.15 -22.21
CA ALA A 251 -8.01 -0.40 -20.96
C ALA A 251 -8.68 0.97 -21.12
N GLY A 252 -8.31 1.73 -22.16
CA GLY A 252 -8.89 3.04 -22.44
C GLY A 252 -10.36 2.98 -22.80
N GLU A 253 -10.76 2.03 -23.66
CA GLU A 253 -12.16 1.86 -24.08
C GLU A 253 -13.04 1.46 -22.89
N ASN A 254 -12.56 0.54 -22.07
CA ASN A 254 -13.29 0.06 -20.90
C ASN A 254 -13.43 1.14 -19.83
N ALA A 255 -12.36 1.87 -19.53
CA ALA A 255 -12.40 2.99 -18.58
C ALA A 255 -13.36 4.10 -19.06
N LYS A 256 -13.32 4.46 -20.35
CA LYS A 256 -14.23 5.41 -20.97
C LYS A 256 -15.69 4.94 -20.88
N ALA A 257 -15.96 3.66 -21.13
CA ALA A 257 -17.29 3.08 -21.01
C ALA A 257 -17.82 3.13 -19.58
N ILE A 258 -16.97 2.84 -18.59
CA ILE A 258 -17.30 2.92 -17.16
C ILE A 258 -17.65 4.36 -16.76
N VAL A 259 -16.81 5.34 -17.12
CA VAL A 259 -17.07 6.76 -16.83
C VAL A 259 -18.39 7.22 -17.46
N LYS A 260 -18.63 6.84 -18.74
CA LYS A 260 -19.87 7.14 -19.42
C LYS A 260 -21.09 6.53 -18.73
N MET A 261 -20.97 5.28 -18.29
CA MET A 261 -22.05 4.59 -17.55
C MET A 261 -22.40 5.31 -16.25
N ALA A 262 -21.39 5.80 -15.53
CA ALA A 262 -21.62 6.62 -14.33
C ALA A 262 -22.34 7.93 -14.65
N ILE A 263 -21.93 8.63 -15.72
CA ILE A 263 -22.58 9.86 -16.17
C ILE A 263 -24.05 9.60 -16.53
N ASP A 264 -24.33 8.56 -17.31
CA ASP A 264 -25.68 8.17 -17.71
C ASP A 264 -26.57 7.84 -16.48
N ASN A 265 -25.95 7.40 -15.40
CA ASN A 265 -26.65 7.05 -14.16
C ASN A 265 -26.99 8.25 -13.27
N PHE A 266 -26.40 9.41 -13.49
CA PHE A 266 -26.65 10.63 -12.68
C PHE A 266 -28.15 11.00 -12.62
N LYS A 267 -28.88 10.86 -13.72
CA LYS A 267 -30.33 11.11 -13.81
C LYS A 267 -31.20 10.19 -12.95
N ASN A 268 -30.64 9.06 -12.51
CA ASN A 268 -31.32 8.07 -11.68
C ASN A 268 -31.13 8.33 -10.18
N ARG A 269 -30.31 9.34 -9.81
CA ARG A 269 -30.10 9.74 -8.43
C ARG A 269 -31.43 10.17 -7.80
N LYS A 270 -31.65 9.73 -6.56
CA LYS A 270 -32.81 10.08 -5.75
C LYS A 270 -32.39 11.16 -4.75
N PRO A 271 -32.73 12.44 -5.00
CA PRO A 271 -32.25 13.54 -4.17
C PRO A 271 -32.63 13.39 -2.68
N GLU A 272 -33.78 12.77 -2.41
CA GLU A 272 -34.26 12.52 -1.04
C GLU A 272 -33.42 11.49 -0.26
N LEU A 273 -32.57 10.71 -0.93
CA LEU A 273 -31.65 9.76 -0.33
C LEU A 273 -30.23 10.29 -0.22
N VAL A 274 -29.96 11.48 -0.75
CA VAL A 274 -28.59 12.04 -0.69
C VAL A 274 -28.29 12.56 0.70
N HIS A 275 -27.24 12.00 1.30
CA HIS A 275 -26.72 12.43 2.58
C HIS A 275 -25.20 12.32 2.62
N ILE A 276 -24.51 13.39 2.26
CA ILE A 276 -23.05 13.49 2.29
C ILE A 276 -22.62 14.10 3.63
N PRO A 277 -21.87 13.35 4.47
CA PRO A 277 -21.34 13.89 5.73
C PRO A 277 -20.45 15.11 5.48
N GLN A 278 -20.58 16.16 6.29
CA GLN A 278 -19.77 17.39 6.20
C GLN A 278 -18.40 17.21 6.91
N LEU A 279 -17.77 16.06 6.73
CA LEU A 279 -16.51 15.72 7.36
C LEU A 279 -15.44 15.56 6.28
N LYS A 280 -14.45 16.45 6.28
CA LYS A 280 -13.27 16.42 5.43
C LYS A 280 -12.03 16.70 6.25
N GLN A 281 -10.92 16.07 5.89
CA GLN A 281 -9.60 16.32 6.46
C GLN A 281 -8.60 16.54 5.33
N LYS A 282 -7.74 17.53 5.48
CA LYS A 282 -6.61 17.73 4.57
C LYS A 282 -5.53 16.69 4.85
N ALA A 283 -4.84 16.27 3.80
CA ALA A 283 -3.71 15.37 3.88
C ALA A 283 -2.69 15.71 2.80
N THR A 284 -1.40 15.56 3.11
CA THR A 284 -0.31 15.55 2.13
C THR A 284 0.18 14.11 2.00
N VAL A 285 0.15 13.57 0.79
CA VAL A 285 0.40 12.16 0.47
C VAL A 285 1.49 12.01 -0.58
N GLY A 286 1.98 10.79 -0.87
CA GLY A 286 2.90 10.52 -1.96
C GLY A 286 4.38 10.63 -1.60
N TYR A 287 4.76 10.20 -0.40
CA TYR A 287 6.16 10.15 0.03
C TYR A 287 6.83 8.85 -0.44
N SER A 288 7.35 8.83 -1.68
CA SER A 288 8.27 7.77 -2.14
C SER A 288 9.59 7.79 -1.36
N VAL A 289 10.44 6.79 -1.55
CA VAL A 289 11.80 6.76 -0.94
C VAL A 289 12.57 8.02 -1.33
N GLU A 290 12.57 8.35 -2.62
CA GLU A 290 13.22 9.53 -3.19
C GLU A 290 12.66 10.84 -2.61
N ALA A 291 11.35 10.89 -2.42
CA ALA A 291 10.70 12.06 -1.83
C ALA A 291 11.09 12.26 -0.36
N ILE A 292 11.14 11.19 0.44
CA ILE A 292 11.57 11.24 1.85
C ILE A 292 13.01 11.74 1.93
N VAL A 293 13.91 11.15 1.16
CA VAL A 293 15.32 11.55 1.13
C VAL A 293 15.44 13.03 0.78
N LYS A 294 14.75 13.48 -0.27
CA LYS A 294 14.80 14.85 -0.75
C LYS A 294 14.26 15.88 0.26
N VAL A 295 13.14 15.60 0.93
CA VAL A 295 12.55 16.55 1.89
C VAL A 295 13.39 16.65 3.16
N LEU A 296 14.11 15.60 3.55
CA LEU A 296 14.97 15.60 4.72
C LEU A 296 16.34 16.24 4.47
N ASP A 297 16.80 16.31 3.21
CA ASP A 297 18.07 16.97 2.86
C ASP A 297 18.12 18.42 3.34
N GLY A 298 17.03 19.16 3.20
CA GLY A 298 16.91 20.54 3.72
C GLY A 298 17.01 20.66 5.24
N VAL A 299 16.79 19.59 6.01
CA VAL A 299 16.88 19.57 7.48
C VAL A 299 18.31 19.39 7.95
N THR A 300 19.06 18.51 7.29
CA THR A 300 20.42 18.11 7.70
C THR A 300 21.52 18.91 7.02
N ASN A 301 21.20 19.68 5.96
CA ASN A 301 22.16 20.30 5.05
C ASN A 301 23.10 19.30 4.36
N SER A 302 22.68 18.03 4.26
CA SER A 302 23.40 17.02 3.50
C SER A 302 23.29 17.34 2.02
N GLN A 303 24.38 17.15 1.26
CA GLN A 303 24.32 17.21 -0.20
C GLN A 303 23.92 15.83 -0.71
N VAL A 304 22.62 15.64 -0.99
CA VAL A 304 22.07 14.43 -1.57
C VAL A 304 21.90 14.66 -3.06
N ASP A 305 22.52 13.80 -3.85
CA ASP A 305 22.25 13.77 -5.28
C ASP A 305 20.88 13.09 -5.55
N GLU A 306 20.39 13.18 -6.80
CA GLU A 306 19.11 12.57 -7.19
C GLU A 306 19.17 11.03 -7.21
N THR A 307 20.33 10.45 -6.99
CA THR A 307 20.55 8.98 -7.03
C THR A 307 20.29 8.29 -5.68
N GLY A 308 19.78 9.04 -4.69
CA GLY A 308 19.13 8.44 -3.53
C GLY A 308 20.07 7.86 -2.47
N THR A 309 20.62 8.71 -1.63
CA THR A 309 21.17 8.26 -0.36
C THR A 309 20.16 8.48 0.77
N THR A 310 20.17 7.63 1.79
CA THR A 310 19.35 7.80 2.99
C THR A 310 20.07 8.59 4.09
N LYS A 311 21.22 9.19 3.78
CA LYS A 311 22.04 9.95 4.74
C LYS A 311 21.28 11.02 5.51
N PRO A 312 20.38 11.82 4.90
CA PRO A 312 19.60 12.80 5.65
C PRO A 312 18.76 12.16 6.76
N LEU A 313 18.11 11.04 6.47
CA LEU A 313 17.33 10.29 7.47
C LEU A 313 18.25 9.69 8.54
N LEU A 314 19.39 9.14 8.13
CA LEU A 314 20.40 8.60 9.05
C LEU A 314 20.93 9.68 10.00
N GLU A 315 21.23 10.87 9.51
CA GLU A 315 21.64 12.00 10.34
C GLU A 315 20.57 12.44 11.34
N CYS A 316 19.30 12.50 10.94
CA CYS A 316 18.18 12.76 11.86
C CYS A 316 18.09 11.74 12.98
N ILE A 317 18.35 10.45 12.67
CA ILE A 317 18.32 9.37 13.66
C ILE A 317 19.56 9.41 14.56
N THR A 318 20.76 9.51 13.99
CA THR A 318 22.02 9.48 14.76
C THR A 318 22.23 10.70 15.64
N SER A 319 21.70 11.86 15.25
CA SER A 319 21.66 13.07 16.08
C SER A 319 20.61 13.01 17.20
N GLY A 320 19.74 12.00 17.20
CA GLY A 320 18.66 11.83 18.19
C GLY A 320 17.48 12.80 18.02
N VAL A 321 17.41 13.53 16.92
CA VAL A 321 16.28 14.42 16.59
C VAL A 321 15.05 13.56 16.27
N ILE A 322 15.24 12.45 15.55
CA ILE A 322 14.26 11.38 15.37
C ILE A 322 14.78 10.15 16.10
N ARG A 323 13.97 9.54 16.94
CA ARG A 323 14.36 8.35 17.72
C ARG A 323 14.32 7.05 16.91
N GLY A 324 13.62 7.04 15.80
CA GLY A 324 13.43 5.87 14.94
C GLY A 324 12.23 6.06 14.03
N ALA A 325 11.88 4.99 13.32
CA ALA A 325 10.74 4.96 12.42
C ALA A 325 9.82 3.76 12.68
N VAL A 326 8.52 3.97 12.48
CA VAL A 326 7.51 2.90 12.51
C VAL A 326 6.85 2.80 11.14
N ALA A 327 6.92 1.63 10.54
CA ALA A 327 6.10 1.26 9.39
C ALA A 327 4.70 0.86 9.91
N MET A 328 3.74 1.78 9.82
CA MET A 328 2.37 1.55 10.25
C MET A 328 1.55 1.06 9.08
N VAL A 329 1.20 -0.21 9.09
CA VAL A 329 0.64 -0.91 7.95
C VAL A 329 -0.61 -1.73 8.31
N GLY A 330 -1.22 -2.34 7.32
CA GLY A 330 -2.30 -3.30 7.51
C GLY A 330 -3.69 -2.76 7.23
N CYS A 331 -4.64 -3.66 7.46
CA CYS A 331 -6.07 -3.46 7.22
C CYS A 331 -6.74 -2.77 8.42
N ASN A 332 -8.08 -2.75 8.41
CA ASN A 332 -8.93 -2.58 9.60
C ASN A 332 -9.60 -3.92 9.92
N ASN A 333 -9.75 -4.23 11.19
CA ASN A 333 -10.41 -5.46 11.61
C ASN A 333 -11.86 -5.17 12.03
N PRO A 334 -12.86 -5.82 11.42
CA PRO A 334 -14.27 -5.57 11.76
C PRO A 334 -14.68 -6.03 13.15
N LYS A 335 -13.84 -6.80 13.85
CA LYS A 335 -14.08 -7.29 15.22
C LYS A 335 -13.68 -6.28 16.30
N ILE A 336 -12.97 -5.21 15.94
CA ILE A 336 -12.52 -4.18 16.88
C ILE A 336 -12.99 -2.81 16.40
N ARG A 337 -12.83 -1.77 17.24
CA ARG A 337 -13.19 -0.41 16.85
C ARG A 337 -12.30 0.07 15.68
N PRO A 338 -12.87 0.33 14.50
CA PRO A 338 -12.08 0.70 13.33
C PRO A 338 -11.26 1.98 13.53
N ASP A 339 -10.05 2.00 12.98
CA ASP A 339 -9.09 3.10 13.00
C ASP A 339 -8.49 3.42 14.38
N TYR A 340 -9.11 2.98 15.46
CA TYR A 340 -8.75 3.40 16.83
C TYR A 340 -7.32 3.00 17.21
N ALA A 341 -6.95 1.76 17.00
CA ALA A 341 -5.62 1.27 17.34
C ALA A 341 -4.55 1.91 16.48
N HIS A 342 -4.81 2.08 15.19
CA HIS A 342 -3.93 2.81 14.27
C HIS A 342 -3.67 4.23 14.76
N ILE A 343 -4.74 5.01 14.99
CA ILE A 343 -4.64 6.43 15.33
C ILE A 343 -3.97 6.64 16.69
N GLU A 344 -4.35 5.89 17.72
CA GLU A 344 -3.79 6.08 19.05
C GLU A 344 -2.31 5.69 19.11
N LEU A 345 -1.91 4.61 18.40
CA LEU A 345 -0.51 4.24 18.35
C LEU A 345 0.33 5.27 17.55
N MET A 346 -0.18 5.74 16.41
CA MET A 346 0.50 6.81 15.65
C MET A 346 0.71 8.07 16.49
N LYS A 347 -0.31 8.53 17.23
CA LYS A 347 -0.19 9.68 18.14
C LYS A 347 0.89 9.46 19.19
N LYS A 348 0.95 8.27 19.79
CA LYS A 348 2.00 7.94 20.75
C LYS A 348 3.40 7.92 20.11
N CYS A 349 3.54 7.40 18.90
CA CYS A 349 4.81 7.41 18.18
C CYS A 349 5.29 8.84 17.91
N ILE A 350 4.47 9.69 17.28
CA ILE A 350 4.87 11.05 16.93
C ILE A 350 5.15 11.92 18.16
N ALA A 351 4.39 11.72 19.26
CA ALA A 351 4.63 12.42 20.54
C ALA A 351 5.97 12.04 21.19
N ASN A 352 6.58 10.93 20.80
CA ASN A 352 7.87 10.44 21.27
C ASN A 352 8.99 10.57 20.23
N ASP A 353 8.88 11.50 19.28
CA ASP A 353 9.87 11.76 18.22
C ASP A 353 10.17 10.55 17.32
N ILE A 354 9.17 9.70 17.11
CA ILE A 354 9.24 8.57 16.18
C ILE A 354 8.44 8.94 14.92
N VAL A 355 9.10 8.95 13.77
CA VAL A 355 8.41 9.19 12.50
C VAL A 355 7.56 7.99 12.12
N VAL A 356 6.36 8.24 11.64
CA VAL A 356 5.45 7.20 11.18
C VAL A 356 5.40 7.23 9.65
N ILE A 357 5.65 6.07 9.03
CA ILE A 357 5.47 5.87 7.60
C ILE A 357 4.28 4.92 7.45
N ALA A 358 3.22 5.37 6.79
CA ALA A 358 1.97 4.64 6.73
C ALA A 358 1.59 4.25 5.30
N SER A 359 0.95 3.08 5.16
CA SER A 359 0.42 2.60 3.87
C SER A 359 -0.92 1.88 4.04
N GLY A 360 -1.63 1.67 2.94
CA GLY A 360 -2.90 0.94 2.89
C GLY A 360 -4.00 1.57 3.74
N CYS A 361 -4.83 0.75 4.40
CA CYS A 361 -5.93 1.23 5.24
C CYS A 361 -5.45 1.98 6.49
N SER A 362 -4.26 1.65 7.01
CA SER A 362 -3.62 2.39 8.09
C SER A 362 -3.32 3.84 7.69
N ALA A 363 -2.83 4.07 6.46
CA ALA A 363 -2.60 5.42 5.93
C ALA A 363 -3.92 6.21 5.81
N GLN A 364 -4.99 5.56 5.35
CA GLN A 364 -6.31 6.20 5.27
C GLN A 364 -6.88 6.53 6.65
N ALA A 365 -6.64 5.68 7.66
CA ALA A 365 -7.00 6.00 9.04
C ALA A 365 -6.29 7.27 9.53
N ALA A 366 -4.99 7.39 9.25
CA ALA A 366 -4.21 8.59 9.57
C ALA A 366 -4.72 9.84 8.85
N ALA A 367 -4.99 9.73 7.55
CA ALA A 367 -5.51 10.84 6.75
C ALA A 367 -6.87 11.33 7.28
N LYS A 368 -7.81 10.41 7.55
CA LYS A 368 -9.12 10.72 8.12
C LYS A 368 -9.05 11.35 9.51
N ALA A 369 -8.01 11.04 10.28
CA ALA A 369 -7.77 11.60 11.60
C ALA A 369 -7.00 12.94 11.58
N GLY A 370 -6.62 13.44 10.39
CA GLY A 370 -5.84 14.66 10.23
C GLY A 370 -4.35 14.52 10.58
N LEU A 371 -3.83 13.30 10.78
CA LEU A 371 -2.42 13.09 11.13
C LEU A 371 -1.47 13.29 9.93
N MET A 372 -2.01 13.35 8.72
CA MET A 372 -1.29 13.65 7.48
C MET A 372 -1.45 15.12 7.05
N ASP A 373 -2.07 15.96 7.87
CA ASP A 373 -2.04 17.41 7.71
C ASP A 373 -0.79 17.98 8.39
N LYS A 374 -0.18 19.00 7.78
CA LYS A 374 1.04 19.64 8.32
C LYS A 374 0.82 20.28 9.70
N SER A 375 -0.43 20.63 10.05
CA SER A 375 -0.78 21.12 11.38
C SER A 375 -0.65 20.06 12.49
N ALA A 376 -0.68 18.76 12.13
CA ALA A 376 -0.52 17.67 13.08
C ALA A 376 0.87 17.65 13.76
N LYS A 377 1.85 18.42 13.27
CA LYS A 377 3.15 18.63 13.93
C LYS A 377 3.02 19.10 15.38
N ASP A 378 1.91 19.75 15.75
CA ASP A 378 1.65 20.19 17.13
C ASP A 378 1.38 19.03 18.11
N LEU A 379 1.17 17.81 17.61
CA LEU A 379 1.05 16.58 18.38
C LEU A 379 2.41 15.89 18.61
N CYS A 380 3.48 16.37 17.97
CA CYS A 380 4.81 15.75 18.00
C CYS A 380 5.60 16.09 19.26
N GLY A 381 6.57 15.24 19.56
CA GLY A 381 7.69 15.62 20.41
C GLY A 381 8.54 16.75 19.77
N ALA A 382 9.43 17.33 20.54
CA ALA A 382 10.17 18.51 20.11
C ALA A 382 11.09 18.26 18.89
N GLY A 383 11.68 17.06 18.81
CA GLY A 383 12.56 16.67 17.73
C GLY A 383 11.83 16.53 16.41
N LEU A 384 10.79 15.68 16.38
CA LEU A 384 10.00 15.45 15.18
C LEU A 384 9.24 16.72 14.75
N LYS A 385 8.73 17.51 15.70
CA LYS A 385 8.12 18.82 15.40
C LYS A 385 9.07 19.70 14.61
N ARG A 386 10.33 19.82 15.07
CA ARG A 386 11.36 20.60 14.38
C ARG A 386 11.61 20.09 12.95
N VAL A 387 11.69 18.76 12.75
CA VAL A 387 11.86 18.17 11.41
C VAL A 387 10.67 18.53 10.52
N CYS A 388 9.43 18.36 11.01
CA CYS A 388 8.22 18.71 10.27
C CYS A 388 8.19 20.19 9.87
N GLU A 389 8.64 21.08 10.74
CA GLU A 389 8.69 22.53 10.47
C GLU A 389 9.74 22.89 9.42
N LEU A 390 10.94 22.30 9.49
CA LEU A 390 12.02 22.59 8.57
C LEU A 390 11.81 21.97 7.17
N ALA A 391 11.27 20.76 7.13
CA ALA A 391 11.00 20.05 5.88
C ALA A 391 9.62 20.35 5.27
N ASP A 392 8.77 21.10 5.98
CA ASP A 392 7.37 21.38 5.61
C ASP A 392 6.54 20.10 5.32
N ILE A 393 6.66 19.11 6.21
CA ILE A 393 5.99 17.80 6.09
C ILE A 393 5.05 17.52 7.27
N PRO A 394 4.04 16.65 7.10
CA PRO A 394 3.27 16.11 8.22
C PRO A 394 4.11 15.08 9.00
N PRO A 395 3.73 14.77 10.26
CA PRO A 395 4.45 13.77 11.07
C PRO A 395 4.18 12.32 10.69
N VAL A 396 3.10 12.07 9.95
CA VAL A 396 2.77 10.75 9.38
C VAL A 396 2.89 10.85 7.86
N LEU A 397 3.82 10.10 7.30
CA LEU A 397 4.14 10.12 5.87
C LEU A 397 3.36 9.02 5.14
N HIS A 398 2.56 9.40 4.16
CA HIS A 398 1.84 8.46 3.31
C HIS A 398 2.76 7.88 2.23
N MET A 399 3.05 6.59 2.26
CA MET A 399 3.94 5.96 1.29
C MET A 399 3.22 5.18 0.18
N GLY A 400 1.91 5.03 0.29
CA GLY A 400 1.10 4.40 -0.76
C GLY A 400 0.17 3.29 -0.27
N SER A 401 -0.06 2.31 -1.11
CA SER A 401 -0.93 1.16 -0.87
C SER A 401 -0.22 0.02 -0.10
N CYS A 402 -0.90 -1.10 0.09
CA CYS A 402 -0.28 -2.28 0.71
C CYS A 402 0.85 -2.87 -0.14
N VAL A 403 0.80 -2.76 -1.47
CA VAL A 403 1.89 -3.17 -2.37
C VAL A 403 3.14 -2.33 -2.13
N ASP A 404 2.96 -1.04 -1.83
CA ASP A 404 4.04 -0.08 -1.61
C ASP A 404 4.77 -0.24 -0.26
N ILE A 405 4.40 -1.22 0.57
CA ILE A 405 5.23 -1.62 1.71
C ILE A 405 6.62 -2.08 1.23
N SER A 406 6.73 -2.54 -0.02
CA SER A 406 8.01 -2.77 -0.70
C SER A 406 8.95 -1.56 -0.65
N ARG A 407 8.42 -0.32 -0.74
CA ARG A 407 9.19 0.92 -0.59
C ARG A 407 9.77 1.07 0.82
N MET A 408 9.01 0.67 1.85
CA MET A 408 9.48 0.73 3.24
C MET A 408 10.65 -0.24 3.46
N MET A 409 10.59 -1.42 2.84
CA MET A 409 11.67 -2.40 2.87
C MET A 409 12.93 -1.89 2.15
N ILE A 410 12.76 -1.26 0.99
CA ILE A 410 13.87 -0.62 0.26
C ILE A 410 14.48 0.49 1.10
N LEU A 411 13.66 1.37 1.69
CA LEU A 411 14.14 2.45 2.56
C LEU A 411 14.97 1.89 3.73
N ALA A 412 14.48 0.82 4.38
CA ALA A 412 15.20 0.17 5.47
C ALA A 412 16.51 -0.49 4.99
N ALA A 413 16.51 -1.13 3.83
CA ALA A 413 17.69 -1.76 3.25
C ALA A 413 18.77 -0.74 2.88
N GLU A 414 18.38 0.37 2.23
CA GLU A 414 19.31 1.45 1.88
C GLU A 414 19.84 2.16 3.14
N LEU A 415 18.98 2.42 4.13
CA LEU A 415 19.39 2.99 5.41
C LEU A 415 20.41 2.08 6.13
N ALA A 416 20.21 0.77 6.11
CA ALA A 416 21.14 -0.20 6.69
C ALA A 416 22.49 -0.19 5.97
N LYS A 417 22.49 -0.14 4.64
CA LYS A 417 23.72 -0.06 3.83
C LYS A 417 24.50 1.24 4.11
N ASP A 418 23.80 2.38 4.10
CA ASP A 418 24.42 3.69 4.40
C ASP A 418 24.99 3.77 5.82
N ALA A 419 24.35 3.09 6.79
CA ALA A 419 24.79 3.00 8.17
C ALA A 419 25.88 1.93 8.40
N GLY A 420 26.16 1.04 7.44
CA GLY A 420 27.04 -0.11 7.61
C GLY A 420 26.48 -1.15 8.60
N LEU A 421 25.16 -1.28 8.71
CA LEU A 421 24.45 -2.13 9.66
C LEU A 421 23.63 -3.21 8.93
N GLN A 422 23.13 -4.18 9.70
CA GLN A 422 22.04 -5.04 9.26
C GLN A 422 20.70 -4.38 9.56
N ILE A 423 19.63 -4.76 8.85
CA ILE A 423 18.29 -4.14 9.01
C ILE A 423 17.78 -4.28 10.44
N ASN A 424 17.99 -5.44 11.07
CA ASN A 424 17.58 -5.71 12.45
C ASN A 424 18.35 -4.92 13.52
N GLN A 425 19.33 -4.13 13.13
CA GLN A 425 20.08 -3.22 14.02
C GLN A 425 19.60 -1.77 13.90
N LEU A 426 18.73 -1.49 12.93
CA LEU A 426 18.15 -0.17 12.78
C LEU A 426 17.03 0.07 13.82
N PRO A 427 16.80 1.31 14.26
CA PRO A 427 15.66 1.65 15.12
C PRO A 427 14.38 1.77 14.28
N VAL A 428 14.01 0.68 13.63
CA VAL A 428 12.81 0.57 12.78
C VAL A 428 11.97 -0.64 13.18
N VAL A 429 10.66 -0.49 13.18
CA VAL A 429 9.72 -1.57 13.49
C VAL A 429 8.52 -1.53 12.54
N GLY A 430 7.97 -2.70 12.24
CA GLY A 430 6.67 -2.84 11.58
C GLY A 430 5.55 -2.92 12.61
N CYS A 431 4.40 -2.36 12.28
CA CYS A 431 3.24 -2.42 13.15
C CYS A 431 1.95 -2.58 12.34
N ALA A 432 1.14 -3.60 12.68
CA ALA A 432 -0.15 -3.87 12.06
C ALA A 432 -1.24 -3.99 13.14
N PRO A 433 -1.71 -2.84 13.69
CA PRO A 433 -2.62 -2.81 14.86
C PRO A 433 -3.97 -3.47 14.62
N GLU A 434 -4.47 -3.41 13.39
CA GLU A 434 -5.83 -3.86 13.03
C GLU A 434 -5.83 -4.83 11.84
N TRP A 435 -4.75 -5.54 11.61
CA TRP A 435 -4.67 -6.47 10.47
C TRP A 435 -5.80 -7.52 10.47
N MET A 436 -6.23 -7.96 9.28
CA MET A 436 -7.34 -8.89 9.15
C MET A 436 -7.20 -9.90 8.00
N SER A 437 -6.69 -9.48 6.85
CA SER A 437 -6.72 -10.28 5.62
C SER A 437 -5.54 -11.25 5.49
N GLU A 438 -5.70 -12.27 4.65
CA GLU A 438 -4.63 -13.22 4.28
C GLU A 438 -3.43 -12.51 3.66
N LYS A 439 -3.67 -11.44 2.91
CA LYS A 439 -2.60 -10.59 2.37
C LYS A 439 -1.74 -10.00 3.51
N ALA A 440 -2.35 -9.62 4.63
CA ALA A 440 -1.60 -9.12 5.78
C ALA A 440 -0.69 -10.19 6.40
N VAL A 441 -1.04 -11.47 6.31
CA VAL A 441 -0.16 -12.58 6.73
C VAL A 441 1.09 -12.63 5.83
N SER A 442 0.92 -12.54 4.50
CA SER A 442 2.05 -12.48 3.58
C SER A 442 2.94 -11.27 3.87
N ILE A 443 2.33 -10.09 4.08
CA ILE A 443 3.05 -8.85 4.43
C ILE A 443 3.84 -9.01 5.73
N GLY A 444 3.25 -9.53 6.79
CA GLY A 444 3.93 -9.78 8.05
C GLY A 444 5.14 -10.70 7.85
N ASN A 445 4.98 -11.76 7.07
CA ASN A 445 6.05 -12.72 6.78
C ASN A 445 7.23 -12.07 6.05
N TYR A 446 7.00 -11.22 5.04
CA TYR A 446 8.13 -10.58 4.39
C TYR A 446 8.75 -9.44 5.21
N VAL A 447 7.99 -8.75 6.05
CA VAL A 447 8.55 -7.73 6.95
C VAL A 447 9.46 -8.37 7.99
N VAL A 448 9.01 -9.45 8.64
CA VAL A 448 9.84 -10.24 9.58
C VAL A 448 11.00 -10.91 8.86
N GLY A 449 10.78 -11.48 7.66
CA GLY A 449 11.82 -12.07 6.82
C GLY A 449 12.91 -11.07 6.42
N THR A 450 12.56 -9.81 6.23
CA THR A 450 13.50 -8.71 5.94
C THR A 450 14.38 -8.36 7.15
N GLY A 451 14.00 -8.80 8.36
CA GLY A 451 14.73 -8.50 9.59
C GLY A 451 14.13 -7.35 10.39
N ILE A 452 12.85 -7.05 10.23
CA ILE A 452 12.14 -5.98 10.94
C ILE A 452 11.18 -6.59 11.96
N ASP A 453 11.36 -6.31 13.25
CA ASP A 453 10.42 -6.71 14.30
C ASP A 453 9.02 -6.19 13.98
N THR A 454 8.01 -7.05 14.09
CA THR A 454 6.64 -6.74 13.67
C THR A 454 5.66 -6.90 14.81
N PHE A 455 4.99 -5.80 15.18
CA PHE A 455 3.99 -5.73 16.23
C PHE A 455 2.59 -5.94 15.64
N LEU A 456 1.86 -6.92 16.19
CA LEU A 456 0.49 -7.21 15.81
C LEU A 456 -0.47 -6.73 16.91
N GLY A 457 -1.53 -6.03 16.53
CA GLY A 457 -2.57 -5.60 17.47
C GLY A 457 -3.72 -6.60 17.61
N VAL A 458 -3.74 -7.64 16.79
CA VAL A 458 -4.71 -8.73 16.81
C VAL A 458 -3.94 -10.05 16.82
N ASP A 459 -4.37 -11.00 17.65
CA ASP A 459 -3.80 -12.35 17.71
C ASP A 459 -3.85 -13.01 16.30
N PRO A 460 -2.75 -13.60 15.81
CA PRO A 460 -2.73 -14.32 14.54
C PRO A 460 -3.56 -15.64 14.56
N TYR A 461 -4.36 -15.87 15.59
CA TYR A 461 -5.23 -17.04 15.75
C TYR A 461 -4.49 -18.39 15.83
N VAL A 462 -3.25 -18.37 16.28
CA VAL A 462 -2.41 -19.56 16.49
C VAL A 462 -2.18 -19.87 17.97
N SER A 463 -2.76 -19.10 18.87
CA SER A 463 -2.62 -19.22 20.32
C SER A 463 -3.10 -20.54 20.90
N GLY A 464 -3.82 -21.36 20.12
CA GLY A 464 -4.15 -22.75 20.46
C GLY A 464 -2.95 -23.70 20.47
N SER A 465 -1.79 -23.29 19.94
CA SER A 465 -0.54 -24.06 19.91
C SER A 465 0.61 -23.23 20.49
N SER A 466 1.13 -23.66 21.64
CA SER A 466 2.33 -23.03 22.23
C SER A 466 3.55 -23.14 21.31
N GLU A 467 3.70 -24.27 20.60
CA GLU A 467 4.78 -24.47 19.63
C GLU A 467 4.72 -23.45 18.50
N MET A 468 3.52 -23.17 17.96
CA MET A 468 3.38 -22.13 16.92
C MET A 468 3.71 -20.73 17.46
N GLY A 469 3.32 -20.42 18.69
CA GLY A 469 3.70 -19.17 19.35
C GLY A 469 5.22 -19.02 19.47
N GLU A 470 5.91 -20.08 19.90
CA GLU A 470 7.36 -20.10 20.01
C GLU A 470 8.05 -19.96 18.64
N LEU A 471 7.55 -20.63 17.61
CA LEU A 471 8.09 -20.53 16.25
C LEU A 471 7.94 -19.12 15.66
N LEU A 472 6.82 -18.47 15.90
CA LEU A 472 6.58 -17.10 15.39
C LEU A 472 7.38 -16.02 16.16
N THR A 473 7.83 -16.30 17.36
CA THR A 473 8.66 -15.41 18.18
C THR A 473 10.14 -15.83 18.10
N GLU A 474 10.54 -16.80 18.88
CA GLU A 474 11.95 -17.23 18.98
C GLU A 474 12.46 -17.90 17.69
N GLY A 475 11.62 -18.68 17.00
CA GLY A 475 11.96 -19.31 15.74
C GLY A 475 12.27 -18.27 14.65
N THR A 476 11.36 -17.34 14.40
CA THR A 476 11.56 -16.27 13.40
C THR A 476 12.76 -15.41 13.76
N ARG A 477 12.95 -15.04 15.04
CA ARG A 477 14.12 -14.29 15.51
C ARG A 477 15.44 -14.99 15.19
N LYS A 478 15.49 -16.28 15.43
CA LYS A 478 16.68 -17.11 15.12
C LYS A 478 16.96 -17.11 13.61
N TRP A 479 15.93 -17.25 12.77
CA TRP A 479 16.09 -17.46 11.34
C TRP A 479 16.26 -16.17 10.54
N THR A 480 15.63 -15.07 10.97
CA THR A 480 15.60 -13.80 10.22
C THR A 480 16.27 -12.63 10.94
N GLY A 481 16.45 -12.74 12.25
CA GLY A 481 16.91 -11.65 13.12
C GLY A 481 15.77 -10.81 13.67
N ALA A 482 14.53 -11.10 13.32
CA ALA A 482 13.34 -10.39 13.77
C ALA A 482 12.20 -11.34 14.16
N ALA A 483 11.22 -10.83 14.88
CA ALA A 483 10.13 -11.64 15.42
C ALA A 483 8.77 -10.92 15.34
N TYR A 484 7.71 -11.70 15.45
CA TYR A 484 6.39 -11.19 15.75
C TYR A 484 6.25 -10.92 17.24
N THR A 485 5.53 -9.85 17.57
CA THR A 485 5.13 -9.51 18.92
C THR A 485 3.68 -9.05 18.92
N CYS A 486 2.86 -9.52 19.87
CA CYS A 486 1.48 -9.10 19.99
C CYS A 486 1.35 -7.96 21.02
N LEU A 487 0.74 -6.84 20.61
CA LEU A 487 0.52 -5.66 21.47
C LEU A 487 -0.58 -5.86 22.52
N LEU A 488 -1.41 -6.90 22.39
CA LEU A 488 -2.53 -7.14 23.32
C LEU A 488 -2.09 -7.53 24.73
N TYR A 489 -0.83 -7.89 24.92
CA TYR A 489 -0.30 -8.41 26.19
C TYR A 489 0.75 -7.50 26.84
N THR A 490 0.90 -6.30 26.31
CA THR A 490 1.72 -5.22 26.88
C THR A 490 0.86 -4.05 27.31
#